data_02f08f4065218082bf5834824e71a47c
#
_entry.id   02f08f4065218082bf5834824e71a47c
#
_cell.length_a   1.000
_cell.length_b   1.000
_cell.length_c   1.000
_cell.angle_alpha   90.00
_cell.angle_beta   90.00
_cell.angle_gamma   90.00
#
_symmetry.space_group_name_H-M   'P 1'
#
loop_
_entity.id
_entity.type
_entity.pdbx_description
1 polymer ?
#
loop_
_entity_poly.entity_id
_entity_poly.type
_entity_poly.pdbx_seq_one_letter_code
_entity_poly.pdbx_strand_id
1 'polypeptide(L)'
;MKKNKIIYWSLTGLVALGFLMSSFMYLGKNPELVANFSKLGFPVFFVSILGLAKLLGALALVNPWFPKLKEWAYAGFTFVLIGAVWTHIATGTSFAPALLFLILLAGSYFFYQKIKVADKDLNYAAVKS
;
A
#
# COMPACT_ATOMS: atom_id res chain seq x y z
N MET A 1 20.32 8.72 8.85
CA MET A 1 19.94 8.54 7.46
C MET A 1 19.88 7.08 7.04
N LYS A 2 20.93 6.33 7.31
CA LYS A 2 20.92 4.87 7.11
C LYS A 2 19.77 4.20 7.88
N LYS A 3 19.53 4.69 9.10
CA LYS A 3 18.44 4.21 9.96
C LYS A 3 17.07 4.45 9.34
N ASN A 4 16.85 5.63 8.76
CA ASN A 4 15.58 5.96 8.09
C ASN A 4 15.32 5.08 6.88
N LYS A 5 16.37 4.78 6.10
CA LYS A 5 16.24 3.88 4.95
C LYS A 5 15.88 2.46 5.37
N ILE A 6 16.48 1.96 6.45
CA ILE A 6 16.17 0.63 6.97
C ILE A 6 14.71 0.56 7.42
N ILE A 7 14.26 1.55 8.18
CA ILE A 7 12.87 1.61 8.66
C ILE A 7 11.90 1.72 7.49
N TYR A 8 12.20 2.61 6.53
CA TYR A 8 11.37 2.79 5.35
C TYR A 8 11.22 1.49 4.56
N TRP A 9 12.33 0.82 4.26
CA TRP A 9 12.28 -0.42 3.47
C TRP A 9 11.64 -1.57 4.24
N SER A 10 11.80 -1.62 5.55
CA SER A 10 11.11 -2.61 6.38
C SER A 10 9.60 -2.43 6.33
N LEU A 11 9.12 -1.20 6.53
CA LEU A 11 7.68 -0.89 6.48
C LEU A 11 7.12 -1.09 5.08
N THR A 12 7.82 -0.60 4.06
CA THR A 12 7.41 -0.72 2.66
C THR A 12 7.39 -2.18 2.24
N GLY A 13 8.40 -2.96 2.64
CA GLY A 13 8.46 -4.38 2.35
C GLY A 13 7.31 -5.16 2.96
N LEU A 14 6.96 -4.86 4.22
CA LEU A 14 5.81 -5.49 4.88
C LEU A 14 4.50 -5.18 4.16
N VAL A 15 4.28 -3.91 3.82
CA VAL A 15 3.08 -3.50 3.11
C VAL A 15 3.02 -4.12 1.72
N ALA A 16 4.12 -4.06 0.97
CA ALA A 16 4.17 -4.60 -0.39
C ALA A 16 3.97 -6.12 -0.39
N LEU A 17 4.60 -6.83 0.54
CA LEU A 17 4.45 -8.28 0.66
C LEU A 17 3.00 -8.65 1.00
N GLY A 18 2.39 -7.92 1.93
CA GLY A 18 1.00 -8.13 2.30
C GLY A 18 0.05 -7.92 1.12
N PHE A 19 0.27 -6.86 0.34
CA PHE A 19 -0.55 -6.60 -0.85
C PHE A 19 -0.27 -7.60 -1.97
N LEU A 20 0.97 -8.07 -2.13
CA LEU A 20 1.28 -9.12 -3.11
C LEU A 20 0.57 -10.42 -2.77
N MET A 21 0.64 -10.87 -1.53
CA MET A 21 -0.06 -12.06 -1.08
C MET A 21 -1.56 -11.90 -1.25
N SER A 22 -2.10 -10.76 -0.88
CA SER A 22 -3.51 -10.43 -1.06
C SER A 22 -3.90 -10.45 -2.54
N SER A 23 -3.06 -9.90 -3.43
CA SER A 23 -3.35 -9.87 -4.87
C SER A 23 -3.44 -11.26 -5.45
N PHE A 24 -2.57 -12.19 -5.03
CA PHE A 24 -2.64 -13.58 -5.48
C PHE A 24 -3.96 -14.24 -5.04
N MET A 25 -4.41 -13.99 -3.81
CA MET A 25 -5.70 -14.48 -3.33
C MET A 25 -6.86 -13.91 -4.15
N TYR A 26 -6.81 -12.63 -4.47
CA TYR A 26 -7.85 -11.96 -5.26
C TYR A 26 -7.88 -12.46 -6.70
N LEU A 27 -6.71 -12.53 -7.35
CA LEU A 27 -6.62 -12.98 -8.75
C LEU A 27 -6.91 -14.47 -8.88
N GLY A 28 -6.56 -15.27 -7.87
CA GLY A 28 -6.89 -16.69 -7.82
C GLY A 28 -8.34 -16.98 -7.46
N LYS A 29 -9.12 -15.94 -7.17
CA LYS A 29 -10.55 -16.03 -6.81
C LYS A 29 -10.77 -17.01 -5.66
N ASN A 30 -10.07 -16.80 -4.54
CA ASN A 30 -10.26 -17.60 -3.33
C ASN A 30 -11.75 -17.67 -2.96
N PRO A 31 -12.33 -18.88 -2.79
CA PRO A 31 -13.78 -19.02 -2.57
C PRO A 31 -14.29 -18.24 -1.35
N GLU A 32 -13.54 -18.22 -0.25
CA GLU A 32 -13.93 -17.47 0.94
C GLU A 32 -13.95 -15.98 0.67
N LEU A 33 -12.94 -15.49 -0.05
CA LEU A 33 -12.82 -14.08 -0.41
C LEU A 33 -13.99 -13.66 -1.31
N VAL A 34 -14.28 -14.45 -2.34
CA VAL A 34 -15.40 -14.18 -3.27
C VAL A 34 -16.72 -14.17 -2.51
N ALA A 35 -16.92 -15.14 -1.59
CA ALA A 35 -18.13 -15.20 -0.78
C ALA A 35 -18.28 -13.97 0.10
N ASN A 36 -17.19 -13.50 0.72
CA ASN A 36 -17.21 -12.31 1.56
C ASN A 36 -17.55 -11.05 0.76
N PHE A 37 -16.96 -10.88 -0.42
CA PHE A 37 -17.28 -9.75 -1.29
C PHE A 37 -18.72 -9.80 -1.79
N SER A 38 -19.22 -11.00 -2.11
CA SER A 38 -20.61 -11.18 -2.51
C SER A 38 -21.57 -10.76 -1.39
N LYS A 39 -21.26 -11.11 -0.14
CA LYS A 39 -22.05 -10.70 1.02
C LYS A 39 -22.06 -9.18 1.20
N LEU A 40 -20.98 -8.52 0.83
CA LEU A 40 -20.87 -7.06 0.88
C LEU A 40 -21.54 -6.36 -0.31
N GLY A 41 -22.07 -7.13 -1.25
CA GLY A 41 -22.76 -6.58 -2.43
C GLY A 41 -21.85 -6.28 -3.60
N PHE A 42 -20.60 -6.72 -3.58
CA PHE A 42 -19.66 -6.48 -4.68
C PHE A 42 -19.71 -7.62 -5.71
N PRO A 43 -19.70 -7.31 -7.02
CA PRO A 43 -19.63 -8.34 -8.06
C PRO A 43 -18.27 -9.04 -8.10
N VAL A 44 -18.24 -10.26 -8.66
CA VAL A 44 -17.02 -11.08 -8.72
C VAL A 44 -15.90 -10.40 -9.52
N PHE A 45 -16.23 -9.71 -10.61
CA PHE A 45 -15.21 -9.03 -11.42
C PHE A 45 -14.48 -7.93 -10.63
N PHE A 46 -15.14 -7.38 -9.61
CA PHE A 46 -14.54 -6.36 -8.75
C PHE A 46 -13.34 -6.91 -7.98
N VAL A 47 -13.43 -8.18 -7.55
CA VAL A 47 -12.32 -8.88 -6.88
C VAL A 47 -11.10 -8.96 -7.80
N SER A 48 -11.30 -9.26 -9.08
CA SER A 48 -10.22 -9.32 -10.06
C SER A 48 -9.58 -7.94 -10.29
N ILE A 49 -10.39 -6.89 -10.38
CA ILE A 49 -9.91 -5.52 -10.56
C ILE A 49 -9.05 -5.11 -9.35
N LEU A 50 -9.53 -5.37 -8.15
CA LEU A 50 -8.78 -5.05 -6.92
C LEU A 50 -7.48 -5.84 -6.84
N GLY A 51 -7.51 -7.13 -7.22
CA GLY A 51 -6.32 -7.97 -7.23
C GLY A 51 -5.25 -7.43 -8.16
N LEU A 52 -5.63 -7.06 -9.37
CA LEU A 52 -4.72 -6.46 -10.35
C LEU A 52 -4.18 -5.11 -9.84
N ALA A 53 -5.06 -4.28 -9.30
CA ALA A 53 -4.66 -2.98 -8.76
C ALA A 53 -3.66 -3.13 -7.61
N LYS A 54 -3.87 -4.10 -6.71
CA LYS A 54 -2.96 -4.38 -5.61
C LYS A 54 -1.61 -4.87 -6.09
N LEU A 55 -1.59 -5.73 -7.11
CA LEU A 55 -0.35 -6.22 -7.70
C LEU A 55 0.46 -5.08 -8.32
N LEU A 56 -0.17 -4.28 -9.16
CA LEU A 56 0.48 -3.14 -9.81
C LEU A 56 0.93 -2.11 -8.78
N GLY A 57 0.10 -1.85 -7.78
CA GLY A 57 0.43 -0.92 -6.70
C GLY A 57 1.61 -1.38 -5.86
N ALA A 58 1.69 -2.67 -5.53
CA ALA A 58 2.81 -3.22 -4.78
C ALA A 58 4.11 -3.10 -5.56
N LEU A 59 4.07 -3.40 -6.86
CA LEU A 59 5.25 -3.25 -7.73
C LEU A 59 5.66 -1.77 -7.83
N ALA A 60 4.70 -0.86 -7.95
CA ALA A 60 4.98 0.57 -7.99
C ALA A 60 5.56 1.07 -6.67
N LEU A 61 5.10 0.52 -5.55
CA LEU A 61 5.56 0.93 -4.22
C LEU A 61 7.04 0.59 -3.99
N VAL A 62 7.49 -0.58 -4.47
CA VAL A 62 8.89 -1.01 -4.33
C VAL A 62 9.78 -0.55 -5.48
N ASN A 63 9.21 0.14 -6.46
CA ASN A 63 9.92 0.64 -7.62
C ASN A 63 10.89 1.76 -7.21
N PRO A 64 12.19 1.64 -7.50
CA PRO A 64 13.16 2.69 -7.15
C PRO A 64 13.34 3.74 -8.23
N TRP A 65 12.74 3.56 -9.44
CA TRP A 65 13.06 4.40 -10.59
C TRP A 65 12.04 5.52 -10.86
N PHE A 66 10.78 5.31 -10.52
CA PHE A 66 9.71 6.25 -10.85
C PHE A 66 9.04 6.80 -9.59
N PRO A 67 9.51 7.94 -9.05
CA PRO A 67 8.92 8.52 -7.83
C PRO A 67 7.43 8.86 -7.95
N LYS A 68 6.98 9.27 -9.13
CA LYS A 68 5.57 9.58 -9.36
C LYS A 68 4.68 8.35 -9.20
N LEU A 69 5.14 7.18 -9.67
CA LEU A 69 4.40 5.93 -9.49
C LEU A 69 4.29 5.55 -8.02
N LYS A 70 5.35 5.80 -7.24
CA LYS A 70 5.31 5.60 -5.79
C LYS A 70 4.26 6.47 -5.12
N GLU A 71 4.23 7.75 -5.47
CA GLU A 71 3.26 8.67 -4.92
C GLU A 71 1.83 8.23 -5.24
N TRP A 72 1.60 7.81 -6.48
CA TRP A 72 0.30 7.29 -6.89
C TRP A 72 -0.07 6.01 -6.14
N ALA A 73 0.90 5.12 -5.92
CA ALA A 73 0.67 3.89 -5.15
C ALA A 73 0.28 4.21 -3.71
N TYR A 74 0.98 5.13 -3.06
CA TYR A 74 0.63 5.56 -1.71
C TYR A 74 -0.77 6.15 -1.65
N ALA A 75 -1.11 7.02 -2.59
CA ALA A 75 -2.43 7.63 -2.65
C ALA A 75 -3.51 6.57 -2.88
N GLY A 76 -3.31 5.68 -3.85
CA GLY A 76 -4.26 4.63 -4.19
C GLY A 76 -4.50 3.68 -3.03
N PHE A 77 -3.44 3.20 -2.40
CA PHE A 77 -3.57 2.31 -1.25
C PHE A 77 -4.21 3.00 -0.05
N THR A 78 -3.94 4.29 0.14
CA THR A 78 -4.58 5.08 1.20
C THR A 78 -6.09 5.08 0.99
N PHE A 79 -6.57 5.38 -0.21
CA PHE A 79 -7.99 5.37 -0.51
C PHE A 79 -8.60 3.97 -0.35
N VAL A 80 -7.93 2.94 -0.84
CA VAL A 80 -8.41 1.56 -0.71
C VAL A 80 -8.52 1.15 0.76
N LEU A 81 -7.53 1.48 1.57
CA LEU A 81 -7.53 1.11 2.99
C LEU A 81 -8.55 1.91 3.79
N ILE A 82 -8.73 3.19 3.49
CA ILE A 82 -9.80 3.99 4.11
C ILE A 82 -11.16 3.41 3.75
N GLY A 83 -11.36 3.06 2.48
CA GLY A 83 -12.59 2.43 2.03
C GLY A 83 -12.83 1.07 2.70
N ALA A 84 -11.75 0.29 2.89
CA ALA A 84 -11.85 -0.99 3.57
C ALA A 84 -12.24 -0.84 5.04
N VAL A 85 -11.63 0.12 5.75
CA VAL A 85 -12.00 0.41 7.14
C VAL A 85 -13.47 0.82 7.23
N TRP A 86 -13.89 1.73 6.36
CA TRP A 86 -15.28 2.19 6.32
C TRP A 86 -16.24 1.02 6.05
N THR A 87 -15.94 0.20 5.07
CA THR A 87 -16.76 -0.96 4.72
C THR A 87 -16.89 -1.93 5.90
N HIS A 88 -15.79 -2.21 6.58
CA HIS A 88 -15.81 -3.10 7.74
C HIS A 88 -16.63 -2.52 8.90
N ILE A 89 -16.53 -1.22 9.14
CA ILE A 89 -17.34 -0.55 10.16
C ILE A 89 -18.83 -0.63 9.79
N ALA A 90 -19.15 -0.34 8.53
CA ALA A 90 -20.54 -0.31 8.07
C ALA A 90 -21.21 -1.68 8.10
N THR A 91 -20.43 -2.75 7.91
CA THR A 91 -20.95 -4.13 7.89
C THR A 91 -20.78 -4.87 9.21
N GLY A 92 -20.20 -4.20 10.22
CA GLY A 92 -19.99 -4.82 11.53
C GLY A 92 -18.89 -5.86 11.57
N THR A 93 -18.00 -5.89 10.56
CA THR A 93 -16.87 -6.81 10.50
C THR A 93 -15.61 -6.16 11.08
N SER A 94 -14.56 -6.96 11.30
CA SER A 94 -13.31 -6.45 11.90
C SER A 94 -12.55 -5.58 10.93
N PHE A 95 -12.30 -4.33 11.30
CA PHE A 95 -11.50 -3.39 10.51
C PHE A 95 -10.02 -3.36 10.95
N ALA A 96 -9.64 -4.15 11.94
CA ALA A 96 -8.29 -4.11 12.51
C ALA A 96 -7.18 -4.39 11.50
N PRO A 97 -7.27 -5.41 10.60
CA PRO A 97 -6.23 -5.61 9.60
C PRO A 97 -6.05 -4.44 8.65
N ALA A 98 -7.16 -3.85 8.17
CA ALA A 98 -7.10 -2.70 7.27
C ALA A 98 -6.50 -1.48 7.95
N LEU A 99 -6.85 -1.25 9.21
CA LEU A 99 -6.30 -0.16 10.00
C LEU A 99 -4.81 -0.34 10.23
N LEU A 100 -4.37 -1.58 10.53
CA LEU A 100 -2.95 -1.90 10.70
C LEU A 100 -2.16 -1.57 9.44
N PHE A 101 -2.64 -2.00 8.27
CA PHE A 101 -1.98 -1.71 7.00
C PHE A 101 -1.97 -0.22 6.69
N LEU A 102 -3.04 0.50 7.06
CA LEU A 102 -3.08 1.96 6.88
C LEU A 102 -2.02 2.65 7.73
N ILE A 103 -1.84 2.22 8.97
CA ILE A 103 -0.80 2.76 9.86
C ILE A 103 0.59 2.46 9.31
N LEU A 104 0.83 1.22 8.85
CA LEU A 104 2.10 0.82 8.24
C LEU A 104 2.40 1.63 6.98
N LEU A 105 1.38 1.84 6.17
CA LEU A 105 1.52 2.65 4.94
C LEU A 105 1.85 4.09 5.27
N ALA A 106 1.18 4.67 6.26
CA ALA A 106 1.44 6.03 6.70
C ALA A 106 2.88 6.18 7.22
N GLY A 107 3.35 5.20 8.01
CA GLY A 107 4.73 5.19 8.49
C GLY A 107 5.74 5.07 7.36
N SER A 108 5.48 4.21 6.39
CA SER A 108 6.31 4.06 5.19
C SER A 108 6.41 5.37 4.42
N TYR A 109 5.28 6.04 4.21
CA TYR A 109 5.26 7.33 3.52
C TYR A 109 6.02 8.42 4.28
N PHE A 110 5.85 8.45 5.60
CA PHE A 110 6.54 9.41 6.46
C PHE A 110 8.07 9.28 6.32
N PHE A 111 8.58 8.05 6.39
CA PHE A 111 10.01 7.81 6.23
C PHE A 111 10.48 8.00 4.80
N TYR A 112 9.63 7.74 3.81
CA TYR A 112 9.92 8.06 2.42
C TYR A 112 10.15 9.55 2.23
N GLN A 113 9.29 10.38 2.81
CA GLN A 113 9.46 11.84 2.73
C GLN A 113 10.73 12.31 3.44
N LYS A 114 11.06 11.71 4.57
CA LYS A 114 12.31 12.03 5.29
C LYS A 114 13.55 11.73 4.44
N ILE A 115 13.58 10.59 3.79
CA ILE A 115 14.69 10.19 2.91
C ILE A 115 14.77 11.14 1.71
N LYS A 116 13.65 11.47 1.12
CA LYS A 116 13.56 12.36 -0.04
C LYS A 116 14.10 13.75 0.28
N VAL A 117 13.73 14.30 1.43
CA VAL A 117 14.23 15.60 1.91
C VAL A 117 15.73 15.54 2.16
N ALA A 118 16.22 14.49 2.83
CA ALA A 118 17.64 14.33 3.12
C ALA A 118 18.47 14.24 1.82
N ASP A 119 18.01 13.47 0.84
CA ASP A 119 18.69 13.34 -0.45
C ASP A 119 18.71 14.66 -1.21
N LYS A 120 17.63 15.42 -1.15
CA LYS A 120 17.53 16.74 -1.75
C LYS A 120 18.54 17.72 -1.11
N ASP A 121 18.64 17.71 0.22
CA ASP A 121 19.57 18.56 0.96
C ASP A 121 21.02 18.19 0.62
N LEU A 122 21.34 16.91 0.50
CA LEU A 122 22.67 16.46 0.10
C LEU A 122 23.03 16.92 -1.32
N ASN A 123 22.09 16.81 -2.26
CA ASN A 123 22.29 17.28 -3.64
C ASN A 123 22.49 18.78 -3.68
N TYR A 124 21.73 19.53 -2.90
CA TYR A 124 21.85 20.97 -2.81
C TYR A 124 23.22 21.39 -2.26
N ALA A 125 23.68 20.72 -1.21
CA ALA A 125 25.00 20.98 -0.63
C ALA A 125 26.13 20.64 -1.63
N ALA A 126 26.01 19.55 -2.38
CA ALA A 126 27.00 19.17 -3.39
C ALA A 126 27.07 20.20 -4.53
N VAL A 127 25.94 20.78 -4.93
CA VAL A 127 25.90 21.81 -5.98
C VAL A 127 26.55 23.11 -5.49
N LYS A 128 26.39 23.45 -4.21
CA LYS A 128 27.00 24.67 -3.63
C LYS A 128 28.49 24.56 -3.42
N SER A 129 29.02 23.37 -3.20
CA SER A 129 30.45 23.18 -3.02
C SER A 129 31.19 23.08 -4.36
#